data_3209ec7071182da3adf1aa27ba478ac6
#
_entry.id   3209ec7071182da3adf1aa27ba478ac6
#
_cell.length_a   1.000
_cell.length_b   1.000
_cell.length_c   1.000
_cell.angle_alpha   90.00
_cell.angle_beta   90.00
_cell.angle_gamma   90.00
#
_symmetry.space_group_name_H-M   'P 1'
#
loop_
_entity.id
_entity.type
_entity.pdbx_description
1 polymer ?
#
loop_
_entity_poly.entity_id
_entity_poly.type
_entity_poly.pdbx_seq_one_letter_code
_entity_poly.pdbx_strand_id
1 'polypeptide(L)'
;MQYIGIDIAKSSFVSAFPRGEGYSTSTYKNDINGIKTFLGKLDKSLHHCVLEATGNYGALLVGMLVECDISVSVINPKQIKHFSKVMLSVTKTDKIDAQLISLYGSKMEPKPYKMPSVNIQSLKQQKTLLYQLKKQLTMSYNLLESFNILPKVDALALKMLNKNIACLEDQIARLEEEMLCMTQENYKELYERISSIKGIGNRTSIELIVSTGGGKDFQNAKQFSKYIGLAPIYEHSGSSVRKKGHINRHGNPGLRSLLYMASWSAIRFNKSCKDFYERLKEREKPGKVALIAVANKLIRQVFAIIRDNNFYVDGHLSKLKTIH
;
A
#
# COMPACT_ATOMS: atom_id res chain seq x y z
N MET A 1 -7.95 19.06 -22.32
CA MET A 1 -7.95 18.85 -20.86
C MET A 1 -6.83 19.70 -20.26
N GLN A 2 -7.14 20.58 -19.30
CA GLN A 2 -6.14 21.37 -18.57
C GLN A 2 -5.84 20.70 -17.23
N TYR A 3 -4.57 20.48 -16.93
CA TYR A 3 -4.14 19.85 -15.69
C TYR A 3 -3.84 20.90 -14.63
N ILE A 4 -4.64 20.88 -13.56
CA ILE A 4 -4.50 21.81 -12.43
C ILE A 4 -3.65 21.13 -11.37
N GLY A 5 -2.45 21.67 -11.13
CA GLY A 5 -1.55 21.14 -10.09
C GLY A 5 -1.93 21.66 -8.72
N ILE A 6 -1.92 20.78 -7.73
CA ILE A 6 -2.27 21.13 -6.35
C ILE A 6 -1.18 20.62 -5.42
N ASP A 7 -0.55 21.55 -4.72
CA ASP A 7 0.32 21.25 -3.58
C ASP A 7 -0.46 21.44 -2.28
N ILE A 8 -0.50 20.42 -1.43
CA ILE A 8 -1.39 20.36 -0.27
C ILE A 8 -0.62 20.25 1.03
N ALA A 9 -0.97 21.12 1.98
CA ALA A 9 -0.50 21.11 3.36
C ALA A 9 -1.66 20.88 4.34
N LYS A 10 -1.35 20.81 5.63
CA LYS A 10 -2.34 20.56 6.69
C LYS A 10 -3.47 21.59 6.73
N SER A 11 -3.14 22.89 6.63
CA SER A 11 -4.08 24.01 6.81
C SER A 11 -4.47 24.72 5.52
N SER A 12 -3.73 24.49 4.43
CA SER A 12 -3.95 25.18 3.16
C SER A 12 -3.48 24.32 1.99
N PHE A 13 -3.89 24.70 0.78
CA PHE A 13 -3.35 24.15 -0.46
C PHE A 13 -3.18 25.26 -1.50
N VAL A 14 -2.22 25.07 -2.38
CA VAL A 14 -1.96 25.96 -3.51
C VAL A 14 -2.37 25.27 -4.79
N SER A 15 -3.17 25.95 -5.62
CA SER A 15 -3.50 25.47 -6.96
C SER A 15 -2.73 26.29 -8.01
N ALA A 16 -2.34 25.63 -9.10
CA ALA A 16 -1.71 26.22 -10.26
C ALA A 16 -2.52 25.90 -11.52
N PHE A 17 -3.12 26.93 -12.10
CA PHE A 17 -3.85 26.87 -13.37
C PHE A 17 -2.94 27.26 -14.52
N PRO A 18 -2.78 26.48 -15.58
CA PRO A 18 -2.06 26.88 -16.78
C PRO A 18 -2.68 28.13 -17.42
N ARG A 19 -1.86 29.14 -17.77
CA ARG A 19 -2.31 30.37 -18.40
C ARG A 19 -1.26 30.89 -19.38
N GLY A 20 -1.51 30.71 -20.67
CA GLY A 20 -0.53 30.98 -21.72
C GLY A 20 0.76 30.17 -21.50
N GLU A 21 1.91 30.84 -21.45
CA GLU A 21 3.20 30.21 -21.18
C GLU A 21 3.51 30.04 -19.68
N GLY A 22 2.63 30.50 -18.78
CA GLY A 22 2.84 30.49 -17.33
C GLY A 22 1.69 29.85 -16.55
N TYR A 23 1.59 30.25 -15.28
CA TYR A 23 0.59 29.72 -14.35
C TYR A 23 -0.02 30.83 -13.52
N SER A 24 -1.32 30.74 -13.28
CA SER A 24 -2.03 31.51 -12.26
C SER A 24 -2.12 30.67 -11.00
N THR A 25 -1.52 31.11 -9.89
CA THR A 25 -1.54 30.39 -8.61
C THR A 25 -2.44 31.06 -7.60
N SER A 26 -3.19 30.26 -6.85
CA SER A 26 -4.07 30.73 -5.77
C SER A 26 -3.95 29.81 -4.55
N THR A 27 -4.02 30.39 -3.36
CA THR A 27 -3.97 29.67 -2.09
C THR A 27 -5.36 29.60 -1.48
N TYR A 28 -5.75 28.44 -0.97
CA TYR A 28 -7.03 28.17 -0.31
C TYR A 28 -6.80 27.52 1.06
N LYS A 29 -7.76 27.68 1.96
CA LYS A 29 -7.78 26.91 3.20
C LYS A 29 -8.11 25.46 2.90
N ASN A 30 -7.45 24.53 3.59
CA ASN A 30 -7.75 23.09 3.48
C ASN A 30 -8.89 22.70 4.42
N ASP A 31 -10.05 23.32 4.21
CA ASP A 31 -11.31 23.09 4.88
C ASP A 31 -12.46 23.07 3.85
N ILE A 32 -13.66 22.71 4.29
CA ILE A 32 -14.84 22.61 3.43
C ILE A 32 -15.09 23.89 2.65
N ASN A 33 -14.95 25.07 3.27
CA ASN A 33 -15.25 26.36 2.64
C ASN A 33 -14.18 26.75 1.62
N GLY A 34 -12.90 26.56 1.94
CA GLY A 34 -11.81 26.82 1.00
C GLY A 34 -11.87 25.88 -0.21
N ILE A 35 -12.21 24.60 0.00
CA ILE A 35 -12.40 23.65 -1.09
C ILE A 35 -13.60 24.02 -1.95
N LYS A 36 -14.75 24.40 -1.38
CA LYS A 36 -15.92 24.89 -2.16
C LYS A 36 -15.57 26.12 -3.00
N THR A 37 -14.78 27.06 -2.47
CA THR A 37 -14.31 28.24 -3.22
C THR A 37 -13.42 27.81 -4.40
N PHE A 38 -12.58 26.80 -4.23
CA PHE A 38 -11.75 26.23 -5.29
C PHE A 38 -12.60 25.52 -6.34
N LEU A 39 -13.53 24.67 -5.90
CA LEU A 39 -14.47 23.94 -6.80
C LEU A 39 -15.24 24.89 -7.70
N GLY A 40 -15.67 26.06 -7.23
CA GLY A 40 -16.36 27.08 -8.02
C GLY A 40 -15.53 27.67 -9.18
N LYS A 41 -14.21 27.39 -9.26
CA LYS A 41 -13.33 27.78 -10.37
C LYS A 41 -13.06 26.65 -11.35
N LEU A 42 -13.57 25.47 -11.08
CA LEU A 42 -13.32 24.27 -11.90
C LEU A 42 -14.47 24.00 -12.85
N ASP A 43 -14.13 23.57 -14.04
CA ASP A 43 -15.04 23.03 -15.03
C ASP A 43 -14.72 21.54 -15.22
N LYS A 44 -15.71 20.67 -15.00
CA LYS A 44 -15.55 19.22 -15.06
C LYS A 44 -15.21 18.68 -16.46
N SER A 45 -15.56 19.43 -17.50
CA SER A 45 -15.28 19.05 -18.89
C SER A 45 -13.87 19.45 -19.34
N LEU A 46 -13.28 20.46 -18.67
CA LEU A 46 -12.04 21.07 -19.07
C LEU A 46 -10.86 20.75 -18.13
N HIS A 47 -11.12 20.61 -16.83
CA HIS A 47 -10.08 20.53 -15.82
C HIS A 47 -9.88 19.12 -15.29
N HIS A 48 -8.60 18.77 -15.08
CA HIS A 48 -8.16 17.56 -14.39
C HIS A 48 -7.20 17.94 -13.26
N CYS A 49 -7.60 17.73 -12.03
CA CYS A 49 -6.78 18.05 -10.86
C CYS A 49 -5.71 17.00 -10.65
N VAL A 50 -4.49 17.41 -10.33
CA VAL A 50 -3.36 16.52 -10.00
C VAL A 50 -2.77 16.96 -8.68
N LEU A 51 -2.62 16.02 -7.75
CA LEU A 51 -2.00 16.29 -6.44
C LEU A 51 -1.07 15.18 -6.02
N GLU A 52 -0.11 15.52 -5.16
CA GLU A 52 0.78 14.56 -4.54
C GLU A 52 0.10 13.85 -3.35
N ALA A 53 0.32 12.55 -3.18
CA ALA A 53 -0.18 11.76 -2.05
C ALA A 53 0.54 12.12 -0.75
N THR A 54 0.15 13.21 -0.10
CA THR A 54 0.74 13.72 1.15
C THR A 54 -0.08 13.27 2.36
N GLY A 55 0.00 11.99 2.71
CA GLY A 55 -0.79 11.44 3.82
C GLY A 55 -2.29 11.63 3.65
N ASN A 56 -3.00 11.95 4.76
CA ASN A 56 -4.46 12.13 4.75
C ASN A 56 -4.90 13.58 4.47
N TYR A 57 -3.97 14.54 4.35
CA TYR A 57 -4.34 15.95 4.18
C TYR A 57 -5.12 16.22 2.89
N GLY A 58 -4.89 15.41 1.85
CA GLY A 58 -5.61 15.51 0.58
C GLY A 58 -6.96 14.78 0.53
N ALA A 59 -7.30 13.99 1.54
CA ALA A 59 -8.45 13.09 1.47
C ALA A 59 -9.78 13.83 1.31
N LEU A 60 -9.98 14.94 2.05
CA LEU A 60 -11.20 15.77 1.95
C LEU A 60 -11.32 16.41 0.56
N LEU A 61 -10.24 17.00 0.06
CA LEU A 61 -10.23 17.63 -1.27
C LEU A 61 -10.51 16.60 -2.37
N VAL A 62 -9.84 15.44 -2.33
CA VAL A 62 -10.06 14.36 -3.31
C VAL A 62 -11.50 13.85 -3.26
N GLY A 63 -12.06 13.66 -2.05
CA GLY A 63 -13.45 13.27 -1.86
C GLY A 63 -14.41 14.24 -2.53
N MET A 64 -14.29 15.53 -2.23
CA MET A 64 -15.17 16.57 -2.77
C MET A 64 -15.00 16.75 -4.29
N LEU A 65 -13.78 16.59 -4.83
CA LEU A 65 -13.55 16.61 -6.29
C LEU A 65 -14.29 15.45 -6.98
N VAL A 66 -14.18 14.23 -6.43
CA VAL A 66 -14.87 13.06 -6.98
C VAL A 66 -16.39 13.18 -6.87
N GLU A 67 -16.91 13.69 -5.75
CA GLU A 67 -18.36 13.95 -5.57
C GLU A 67 -18.91 14.98 -6.54
N CYS A 68 -18.08 15.92 -7.01
CA CYS A 68 -18.44 16.91 -8.03
C CYS A 68 -18.16 16.47 -9.46
N ASP A 69 -17.84 15.18 -9.70
CA ASP A 69 -17.46 14.62 -11.01
C ASP A 69 -16.23 15.31 -11.64
N ILE A 70 -15.36 15.92 -10.85
CA ILE A 70 -14.10 16.51 -11.32
C ILE A 70 -13.02 15.45 -11.35
N SER A 71 -12.40 15.30 -12.52
CA SER A 71 -11.31 14.35 -12.70
C SER A 71 -10.12 14.71 -11.82
N VAL A 72 -9.61 13.75 -11.05
CA VAL A 72 -8.48 13.97 -10.14
C VAL A 72 -7.50 12.80 -10.21
N SER A 73 -6.19 13.09 -10.17
CA SER A 73 -5.14 12.08 -10.05
C SER A 73 -4.30 12.31 -8.81
N VAL A 74 -4.09 11.25 -8.03
CA VAL A 74 -3.25 11.26 -6.82
C VAL A 74 -1.93 10.56 -7.12
N ILE A 75 -0.84 11.32 -7.11
CA ILE A 75 0.46 10.90 -7.60
C ILE A 75 1.40 10.53 -6.45
N ASN A 76 2.18 9.46 -6.65
CA ASN A 76 3.18 9.08 -5.67
C ASN A 76 4.27 10.16 -5.54
N PRO A 77 4.61 10.64 -4.33
CA PRO A 77 5.62 11.65 -4.06
C PRO A 77 6.96 11.41 -4.75
N LYS A 78 7.35 10.14 -4.90
CA LYS A 78 8.59 9.78 -5.60
C LYS A 78 8.57 10.14 -7.09
N GLN A 79 7.40 10.06 -7.73
CA GLN A 79 7.27 10.42 -9.15
C GLN A 79 7.47 11.92 -9.34
N ILE A 80 6.82 12.74 -8.51
CA ILE A 80 6.99 14.20 -8.53
C ILE A 80 8.46 14.57 -8.22
N LYS A 81 9.06 13.96 -7.20
CA LYS A 81 10.47 14.17 -6.85
C LYS A 81 11.44 13.80 -7.97
N HIS A 82 11.21 12.72 -8.71
CA HIS A 82 12.05 12.37 -9.86
C HIS A 82 11.81 13.30 -11.03
N PHE A 83 10.58 13.69 -11.27
CA PHE A 83 10.22 14.64 -12.31
C PHE A 83 10.84 16.02 -12.07
N SER A 84 10.85 16.52 -10.82
CA SER A 84 11.51 17.79 -10.48
C SER A 84 13.00 17.77 -10.79
N LYS A 85 13.67 16.63 -10.60
CA LYS A 85 15.08 16.48 -10.97
C LYS A 85 15.30 16.49 -12.48
N VAL A 86 14.41 15.88 -13.26
CA VAL A 86 14.47 15.92 -14.73
C VAL A 86 14.29 17.36 -15.23
N MET A 87 13.40 18.12 -14.58
CA MET A 87 13.13 19.52 -14.93
C MET A 87 14.16 20.49 -14.35
N LEU A 88 15.22 20.01 -13.66
CA LEU A 88 16.28 20.81 -13.03
C LEU A 88 15.73 21.92 -12.11
N SER A 89 14.56 21.67 -11.49
CA SER A 89 13.94 22.61 -10.57
C SER A 89 14.78 22.71 -9.28
N VAL A 90 15.37 23.85 -9.02
CA VAL A 90 16.24 24.10 -7.85
C VAL A 90 15.48 24.79 -6.73
N THR A 91 14.52 25.65 -7.06
CA THR A 91 13.77 26.44 -6.09
C THR A 91 12.55 25.66 -5.60
N LYS A 92 12.36 25.61 -4.29
CA LYS A 92 11.23 24.94 -3.66
C LYS A 92 10.34 25.96 -2.94
N THR A 93 9.12 26.13 -3.45
CA THR A 93 8.01 26.85 -2.80
C THR A 93 6.71 26.18 -3.17
N ASP A 94 5.68 26.26 -2.33
CA ASP A 94 4.38 25.65 -2.57
C ASP A 94 3.79 26.05 -3.95
N LYS A 95 4.06 27.29 -4.41
CA LYS A 95 3.63 27.76 -5.74
C LYS A 95 4.37 27.05 -6.86
N ILE A 96 5.68 26.88 -6.74
CA ILE A 96 6.51 26.18 -7.74
C ILE A 96 6.20 24.70 -7.73
N ASP A 97 5.96 24.11 -6.56
CA ASP A 97 5.58 22.70 -6.42
C ASP A 97 4.21 22.45 -7.07
N ALA A 98 3.21 23.33 -6.88
CA ALA A 98 1.93 23.24 -7.57
C ALA A 98 2.07 23.39 -9.10
N GLN A 99 2.92 24.30 -9.59
CA GLN A 99 3.20 24.44 -11.03
C GLN A 99 3.86 23.19 -11.61
N LEU A 100 4.83 22.63 -10.89
CA LEU A 100 5.53 21.40 -11.27
C LEU A 100 4.56 20.21 -11.34
N ILE A 101 3.61 20.10 -10.40
CA ILE A 101 2.57 19.08 -10.40
C ILE A 101 1.64 19.26 -11.60
N SER A 102 1.27 20.49 -11.95
CA SER A 102 0.49 20.80 -13.15
C SER A 102 1.22 20.38 -14.43
N LEU A 103 2.51 20.74 -14.55
CA LEU A 103 3.37 20.36 -15.66
C LEU A 103 3.52 18.82 -15.75
N TYR A 104 3.69 18.15 -14.59
CA TYR A 104 3.69 16.68 -14.54
C TYR A 104 2.39 16.12 -15.12
N GLY A 105 1.24 16.67 -14.71
CA GLY A 105 -0.07 16.28 -15.22
C GLY A 105 -0.14 16.34 -16.75
N SER A 106 0.27 17.47 -17.33
CA SER A 106 0.21 17.70 -18.78
C SER A 106 1.19 16.82 -19.60
N LYS A 107 2.34 16.45 -19.02
CA LYS A 107 3.35 15.62 -19.70
C LYS A 107 3.13 14.12 -19.53
N MET A 108 2.58 13.70 -18.39
CA MET A 108 2.49 12.29 -18.04
C MET A 108 1.05 11.73 -18.13
N GLU A 109 0.06 12.57 -18.27
CA GLU A 109 -1.36 12.22 -18.42
C GLU A 109 -1.79 11.11 -17.43
N PRO A 110 -1.65 11.35 -16.12
CA PRO A 110 -1.88 10.31 -15.13
C PRO A 110 -3.33 9.87 -15.11
N LYS A 111 -3.55 8.58 -14.87
CA LYS A 111 -4.90 8.00 -14.79
C LYS A 111 -5.69 8.63 -13.65
N PRO A 112 -6.99 8.87 -13.87
CA PRO A 112 -7.89 9.33 -12.82
C PRO A 112 -7.88 8.40 -11.59
N TYR A 113 -7.93 9.00 -10.42
CA TYR A 113 -8.06 8.29 -9.15
C TYR A 113 -9.44 7.67 -9.03
N LYS A 114 -9.48 6.40 -8.70
CA LYS A 114 -10.72 5.70 -8.39
C LYS A 114 -10.88 5.62 -6.87
N MET A 115 -11.93 6.24 -6.36
CA MET A 115 -12.25 6.17 -4.94
C MET A 115 -12.50 4.71 -4.54
N PRO A 116 -11.80 4.18 -3.53
CA PRO A 116 -12.11 2.87 -2.98
C PRO A 116 -13.52 2.85 -2.40
N SER A 117 -14.16 1.67 -2.37
CA SER A 117 -15.46 1.51 -1.70
C SER A 117 -15.37 1.93 -0.22
N VAL A 118 -16.50 2.34 0.36
CA VAL A 118 -16.58 2.75 1.77
C VAL A 118 -16.03 1.65 2.68
N ASN A 119 -16.35 0.39 2.39
CA ASN A 119 -15.86 -0.76 3.16
C ASN A 119 -14.33 -0.91 3.10
N ILE A 120 -13.71 -0.69 1.93
CA ILE A 120 -12.23 -0.68 1.82
C ILE A 120 -11.62 0.50 2.56
N GLN A 121 -12.27 1.65 2.57
CA GLN A 121 -11.80 2.80 3.34
C GLN A 121 -11.86 2.54 4.85
N SER A 122 -12.96 1.98 5.34
CA SER A 122 -13.12 1.57 6.74
C SER A 122 -12.07 0.54 7.14
N LEU A 123 -11.89 -0.53 6.36
CA LEU A 123 -10.86 -1.54 6.60
C LEU A 123 -9.44 -0.96 6.60
N LYS A 124 -9.14 0.06 5.76
CA LYS A 124 -7.84 0.76 5.77
C LYS A 124 -7.63 1.55 7.07
N GLN A 125 -8.68 2.19 7.60
CA GLN A 125 -8.63 2.92 8.86
C GLN A 125 -8.43 1.96 10.03
N GLN A 126 -9.22 0.88 10.11
CA GLN A 126 -9.11 -0.17 11.11
C GLN A 126 -7.71 -0.82 11.09
N LYS A 127 -7.18 -1.14 9.92
CA LYS A 127 -5.81 -1.64 9.75
C LYS A 127 -4.77 -0.67 10.31
N THR A 128 -4.92 0.63 10.04
CA THR A 128 -3.99 1.65 10.54
C THR A 128 -4.02 1.71 12.07
N LEU A 129 -5.22 1.68 12.66
CA LEU A 129 -5.40 1.62 14.11
C LEU A 129 -4.79 0.32 14.68
N LEU A 130 -5.10 -0.83 14.10
CA LEU A 130 -4.56 -2.13 14.50
C LEU A 130 -3.03 -2.15 14.52
N TYR A 131 -2.39 -1.55 13.53
CA TYR A 131 -0.93 -1.43 13.50
C TYR A 131 -0.41 -0.59 14.67
N GLN A 132 -1.06 0.53 15.01
CA GLN A 132 -0.66 1.38 16.12
C GLN A 132 -0.87 0.67 17.48
N LEU A 133 -2.02 0.02 17.69
CA LEU A 133 -2.29 -0.73 18.92
C LEU A 133 -1.25 -1.85 19.13
N LYS A 134 -0.90 -2.62 18.10
CA LYS A 134 0.14 -3.65 18.18
C LYS A 134 1.52 -3.08 18.50
N LYS A 135 1.84 -1.90 17.97
CA LYS A 135 3.09 -1.22 18.30
C LYS A 135 3.12 -0.78 19.77
N GLN A 136 2.00 -0.23 20.27
CA GLN A 136 1.87 0.16 21.67
C GLN A 136 1.97 -1.06 22.60
N LEU A 137 1.30 -2.16 22.24
CA LEU A 137 1.37 -3.42 22.98
C LEU A 137 2.81 -3.94 23.07
N THR A 138 3.56 -3.92 21.97
CA THR A 138 4.98 -4.32 21.96
C THR A 138 5.82 -3.42 22.88
N MET A 139 5.57 -2.10 22.86
CA MET A 139 6.28 -1.16 23.75
C MET A 139 5.95 -1.45 25.23
N SER A 140 4.69 -1.76 25.54
CA SER A 140 4.24 -2.08 26.90
C SER A 140 4.87 -3.40 27.40
N TYR A 141 4.97 -4.42 26.55
CA TYR A 141 5.65 -5.66 26.91
C TYR A 141 7.15 -5.47 27.13
N ASN A 142 7.83 -4.69 26.29
CA ASN A 142 9.24 -4.39 26.50
C ASN A 142 9.48 -3.64 27.82
N LEU A 143 8.57 -2.75 28.20
CA LEU A 143 8.61 -2.06 29.48
C LEU A 143 8.37 -3.04 30.66
N LEU A 144 7.41 -3.95 30.53
CA LEU A 144 7.14 -4.98 31.53
C LEU A 144 8.36 -5.89 31.72
N GLU A 145 9.01 -6.30 30.61
CA GLU A 145 10.24 -7.08 30.68
C GLU A 145 11.35 -6.31 31.42
N SER A 146 11.51 -5.00 31.12
CA SER A 146 12.45 -4.14 31.82
C SER A 146 12.16 -4.03 33.32
N PHE A 147 10.87 -3.96 33.73
CA PHE A 147 10.49 -3.91 35.13
C PHE A 147 10.82 -5.23 35.85
N ASN A 148 10.64 -6.36 35.20
CA ASN A 148 10.90 -7.68 35.77
C ASN A 148 12.39 -7.93 36.11
N ILE A 149 13.31 -7.12 35.60
CA ILE A 149 14.75 -7.20 35.87
C ILE A 149 15.14 -6.34 37.09
N LEU A 150 14.25 -5.38 37.48
CA LEU A 150 14.55 -4.47 38.58
C LEU A 150 14.52 -5.20 39.95
N PRO A 151 15.45 -4.91 40.89
CA PRO A 151 15.43 -5.49 42.25
C PRO A 151 14.16 -5.15 43.03
N LYS A 152 13.52 -4.03 42.72
CA LYS A 152 12.26 -3.58 43.33
C LYS A 152 11.46 -2.80 42.31
N VAL A 153 10.22 -3.19 42.15
CA VAL A 153 9.24 -2.51 41.24
C VAL A 153 8.13 -1.88 42.05
N ASP A 154 7.73 -0.68 41.70
CA ASP A 154 6.56 -0.03 42.29
C ASP A 154 5.27 -0.78 41.92
N ALA A 155 4.49 -1.16 42.93
CA ALA A 155 3.29 -1.97 42.76
C ALA A 155 2.19 -1.26 41.94
N LEU A 156 2.07 0.08 42.09
CA LEU A 156 1.10 0.87 41.34
C LEU A 156 1.51 0.95 39.86
N ALA A 157 2.79 1.21 39.57
CA ALA A 157 3.31 1.26 38.21
C ALA A 157 3.08 -0.08 37.48
N LEU A 158 3.40 -1.21 38.14
CA LEU A 158 3.18 -2.54 37.56
C LEU A 158 1.71 -2.84 37.33
N LYS A 159 0.82 -2.49 38.28
CA LYS A 159 -0.64 -2.65 38.15
C LYS A 159 -1.18 -1.86 36.97
N MET A 160 -0.75 -0.60 36.82
CA MET A 160 -1.18 0.25 35.69
C MET A 160 -0.69 -0.26 34.33
N LEU A 161 0.56 -0.72 34.28
CA LEU A 161 1.12 -1.31 33.05
C LEU A 161 0.38 -2.58 32.62
N ASN A 162 0.10 -3.49 33.56
CA ASN A 162 -0.67 -4.71 33.28
C ASN A 162 -2.10 -4.41 32.82
N LYS A 163 -2.76 -3.41 33.43
CA LYS A 163 -4.08 -2.96 33.00
C LYS A 163 -4.06 -2.39 31.57
N ASN A 164 -3.02 -1.62 31.24
CA ASN A 164 -2.85 -1.09 29.88
C ASN A 164 -2.62 -2.22 28.85
N ILE A 165 -1.79 -3.21 29.16
CA ILE A 165 -1.54 -4.38 28.32
C ILE A 165 -2.87 -5.12 28.05
N ALA A 166 -3.63 -5.46 29.10
CA ALA A 166 -4.90 -6.16 28.96
C ALA A 166 -5.92 -5.37 28.11
N CYS A 167 -5.97 -4.04 28.27
CA CYS A 167 -6.83 -3.17 27.46
C CYS A 167 -6.42 -3.19 25.98
N LEU A 168 -5.13 -3.12 25.69
CA LEU A 168 -4.61 -3.16 24.32
C LEU A 168 -4.89 -4.52 23.66
N GLU A 169 -4.75 -5.62 24.39
CA GLU A 169 -5.05 -6.97 23.90
C GLU A 169 -6.53 -7.12 23.54
N ASP A 170 -7.45 -6.66 24.41
CA ASP A 170 -8.88 -6.68 24.15
C ASP A 170 -9.24 -5.83 22.91
N GLN A 171 -8.71 -4.61 22.82
CA GLN A 171 -8.94 -3.74 21.65
C GLN A 171 -8.42 -4.36 20.35
N ILE A 172 -7.26 -5.00 20.38
CA ILE A 172 -6.69 -5.69 19.22
C ILE A 172 -7.56 -6.85 18.80
N ALA A 173 -8.00 -7.68 19.75
CA ALA A 173 -8.86 -8.85 19.48
C ALA A 173 -10.19 -8.43 18.83
N ARG A 174 -10.89 -7.47 19.43
CA ARG A 174 -12.14 -6.93 18.88
C ARG A 174 -11.98 -6.34 17.49
N LEU A 175 -10.90 -5.60 17.25
CA LEU A 175 -10.66 -4.98 15.96
C LEU A 175 -10.31 -6.01 14.87
N GLU A 176 -9.58 -7.08 15.23
CA GLU A 176 -9.29 -8.19 14.30
C GLU A 176 -10.56 -8.97 13.96
N GLU A 177 -11.44 -9.19 14.92
CA GLU A 177 -12.74 -9.86 14.72
C GLU A 177 -13.65 -9.02 13.81
N GLU A 178 -13.79 -7.73 14.08
CA GLU A 178 -14.59 -6.80 13.28
C GLU A 178 -14.08 -6.72 11.83
N MET A 179 -12.76 -6.64 11.63
CA MET A 179 -12.16 -6.65 10.30
C MET A 179 -12.44 -7.95 9.55
N LEU A 180 -12.45 -9.09 10.25
CA LEU A 180 -12.78 -10.38 9.67
C LEU A 180 -14.26 -10.43 9.27
N CYS A 181 -15.17 -10.04 10.16
CA CYS A 181 -16.61 -9.98 9.94
C CYS A 181 -16.93 -9.10 8.71
N MET A 182 -16.47 -7.85 8.72
CA MET A 182 -16.65 -6.92 7.60
C MET A 182 -16.10 -7.47 6.28
N THR A 183 -14.97 -8.18 6.33
CA THR A 183 -14.38 -8.80 5.12
C THR A 183 -15.23 -9.96 4.62
N GLN A 184 -15.74 -10.80 5.51
CA GLN A 184 -16.60 -11.93 5.15
C GLN A 184 -17.96 -11.46 4.62
N GLU A 185 -18.53 -10.41 5.16
CA GLU A 185 -19.80 -9.84 4.69
C GLU A 185 -19.70 -9.22 3.30
N ASN A 186 -18.64 -8.44 3.06
CA ASN A 186 -18.55 -7.60 1.86
C ASN A 186 -17.67 -8.19 0.75
N TYR A 187 -16.77 -9.15 1.09
CA TYR A 187 -15.77 -9.73 0.18
C TYR A 187 -15.68 -11.25 0.34
N LYS A 188 -16.76 -11.93 0.74
CA LYS A 188 -16.80 -13.34 1.10
C LYS A 188 -16.11 -14.24 0.08
N GLU A 189 -16.57 -14.21 -1.16
CA GLU A 189 -16.02 -15.08 -2.21
C GLU A 189 -14.52 -14.85 -2.45
N LEU A 190 -14.09 -13.57 -2.45
CA LEU A 190 -12.69 -13.22 -2.66
C LEU A 190 -11.85 -13.68 -1.47
N TYR A 191 -12.36 -13.50 -0.26
CA TYR A 191 -11.72 -13.94 0.98
C TYR A 191 -11.57 -15.46 1.01
N GLU A 192 -12.64 -16.22 0.73
CA GLU A 192 -12.63 -17.67 0.70
C GLU A 192 -11.65 -18.23 -0.35
N ARG A 193 -11.61 -17.62 -1.55
CA ARG A 193 -10.66 -17.98 -2.60
C ARG A 193 -9.21 -17.73 -2.20
N ILE A 194 -8.89 -16.56 -1.64
CA ILE A 194 -7.53 -16.24 -1.20
C ILE A 194 -7.11 -17.12 -0.03
N SER A 195 -7.97 -17.32 0.95
CA SER A 195 -7.70 -18.16 2.12
C SER A 195 -7.63 -19.66 1.80
N SER A 196 -8.16 -20.10 0.65
CA SER A 196 -7.99 -21.48 0.17
C SER A 196 -6.54 -21.84 -0.16
N ILE A 197 -5.68 -20.83 -0.39
CA ILE A 197 -4.25 -21.06 -0.66
C ILE A 197 -3.58 -21.51 0.62
N LYS A 198 -3.10 -22.76 0.63
CA LYS A 198 -2.39 -23.32 1.78
C LYS A 198 -1.16 -22.48 2.13
N GLY A 199 -1.13 -21.97 3.35
CA GLY A 199 -0.12 -21.04 3.86
C GLY A 199 -0.57 -19.58 3.98
N ILE A 200 -1.74 -19.23 3.42
CA ILE A 200 -2.35 -17.92 3.58
C ILE A 200 -3.48 -18.01 4.62
N GLY A 201 -3.28 -17.38 5.77
CA GLY A 201 -4.28 -17.29 6.84
C GLY A 201 -5.14 -16.02 6.75
N ASN A 202 -6.15 -15.93 7.62
CA ASN A 202 -7.16 -14.86 7.65
C ASN A 202 -6.53 -13.46 7.57
N ARG A 203 -5.57 -13.18 8.44
CA ARG A 203 -4.90 -11.88 8.48
C ARG A 203 -4.22 -11.51 7.16
N THR A 204 -3.56 -12.47 6.51
CA THR A 204 -2.89 -12.22 5.22
C THR A 204 -3.92 -12.01 4.11
N SER A 205 -5.04 -12.75 4.14
CA SER A 205 -6.15 -12.60 3.19
C SER A 205 -6.79 -11.21 3.28
N ILE A 206 -7.13 -10.77 4.50
CA ILE A 206 -7.68 -9.44 4.76
C ILE A 206 -6.71 -8.36 4.29
N GLU A 207 -5.42 -8.47 4.63
CA GLU A 207 -4.40 -7.51 4.25
C GLU A 207 -4.23 -7.42 2.71
N LEU A 208 -4.31 -8.55 2.00
CA LEU A 208 -4.29 -8.59 0.54
C LEU A 208 -5.50 -7.87 -0.05
N ILE A 209 -6.70 -8.14 0.45
CA ILE A 209 -7.94 -7.50 -0.01
C ILE A 209 -7.86 -5.98 0.22
N VAL A 210 -7.52 -5.55 1.43
CA VAL A 210 -7.46 -4.13 1.82
C VAL A 210 -6.39 -3.37 1.04
N SER A 211 -5.19 -3.94 0.92
CA SER A 211 -4.05 -3.26 0.29
C SER A 211 -4.19 -3.14 -1.22
N THR A 212 -4.97 -4.00 -1.85
CA THR A 212 -5.09 -4.09 -3.31
C THR A 212 -6.48 -3.71 -3.82
N GLY A 213 -7.41 -3.36 -2.92
CA GLY A 213 -8.80 -3.12 -3.34
C GLY A 213 -9.44 -4.31 -4.04
N GLY A 214 -9.03 -5.54 -3.67
CA GLY A 214 -9.45 -6.78 -4.32
C GLY A 214 -8.53 -7.28 -5.44
N GLY A 215 -7.41 -6.59 -5.70
CA GLY A 215 -6.40 -7.03 -6.69
C GLY A 215 -6.80 -6.90 -8.16
N LYS A 216 -7.98 -6.35 -8.44
CA LYS A 216 -8.54 -6.26 -9.81
C LYS A 216 -7.81 -5.28 -10.73
N ASP A 217 -7.05 -4.34 -10.18
CA ASP A 217 -6.37 -3.29 -10.95
C ASP A 217 -5.02 -3.72 -11.56
N PHE A 218 -4.60 -4.95 -11.37
CA PHE A 218 -3.33 -5.45 -11.88
C PHE A 218 -3.51 -6.26 -13.16
N GLN A 219 -2.80 -5.87 -14.21
CA GLN A 219 -2.83 -6.56 -15.49
C GLN A 219 -2.11 -7.91 -15.47
N ASN A 220 -1.12 -8.07 -14.60
CA ASN A 220 -0.32 -9.29 -14.49
C ASN A 220 0.32 -9.46 -13.09
N ALA A 221 0.71 -10.69 -12.78
CA ALA A 221 1.33 -11.04 -11.52
C ALA A 221 2.66 -10.30 -11.24
N LYS A 222 3.36 -9.87 -12.29
CA LYS A 222 4.62 -9.11 -12.14
C LYS A 222 4.38 -7.70 -11.61
N GLN A 223 3.32 -7.03 -12.11
CA GLN A 223 2.89 -5.72 -11.57
C GLN A 223 2.44 -5.86 -10.12
N PHE A 224 1.66 -6.91 -9.81
CA PHE A 224 1.19 -7.18 -8.45
C PHE A 224 2.36 -7.42 -7.48
N SER A 225 3.33 -8.25 -7.87
CA SER A 225 4.55 -8.49 -7.09
C SER A 225 5.39 -7.22 -6.91
N LYS A 226 5.48 -6.36 -7.93
CA LYS A 226 6.18 -5.08 -7.86
C LYS A 226 5.48 -4.09 -6.91
N TYR A 227 4.16 -4.04 -6.94
CA TYR A 227 3.35 -3.21 -6.03
C TYR A 227 3.57 -3.58 -4.55
N ILE A 228 3.63 -4.88 -4.25
CA ILE A 228 3.90 -5.38 -2.90
C ILE A 228 5.36 -5.16 -2.50
N GLY A 229 6.27 -5.08 -3.48
CA GLY A 229 7.70 -4.91 -3.26
C GLY A 229 8.44 -6.23 -3.04
N LEU A 230 7.93 -7.33 -3.62
CA LEU A 230 8.58 -8.64 -3.66
C LEU A 230 9.26 -8.94 -5.00
N ALA A 231 9.10 -8.08 -6.00
CA ALA A 231 9.77 -8.25 -7.28
C ALA A 231 11.29 -8.10 -7.12
N PRO A 232 12.08 -9.03 -7.66
CA PRO A 232 13.54 -8.90 -7.64
C PRO A 232 13.98 -7.74 -8.54
N ILE A 233 14.99 -7.01 -8.07
CA ILE A 233 15.71 -6.00 -8.85
C ILE A 233 17.09 -6.56 -9.16
N TYR A 234 17.47 -6.47 -10.40
CA TYR A 234 18.81 -6.79 -10.88
C TYR A 234 19.43 -5.51 -11.45
N GLU A 235 20.60 -5.14 -10.97
CA GLU A 235 21.39 -4.04 -11.51
C GLU A 235 22.57 -4.66 -12.29
N HIS A 236 22.46 -4.65 -13.60
CA HIS A 236 23.53 -5.02 -14.50
C HIS A 236 23.89 -3.80 -15.35
N SER A 237 25.12 -3.37 -15.31
CA SER A 237 25.65 -2.31 -16.17
C SER A 237 26.97 -2.77 -16.77
N GLY A 238 26.97 -2.98 -18.08
CA GLY A 238 28.12 -3.47 -18.83
C GLY A 238 28.64 -4.83 -18.32
N SER A 239 29.92 -5.09 -18.55
CA SER A 239 30.57 -6.33 -18.14
C SER A 239 31.06 -6.32 -16.69
N SER A 240 31.20 -5.15 -16.07
CA SER A 240 31.91 -4.96 -14.79
C SER A 240 30.99 -4.86 -13.56
N VAL A 241 29.72 -4.50 -13.72
CA VAL A 241 28.79 -4.32 -12.57
C VAL A 241 27.76 -5.43 -12.53
N ARG A 242 28.01 -6.44 -11.68
CA ARG A 242 27.03 -7.49 -11.32
C ARG A 242 26.70 -7.40 -9.85
N LYS A 243 25.73 -6.57 -9.47
CA LYS A 243 25.25 -6.53 -8.07
C LYS A 243 24.35 -7.72 -7.79
N LYS A 244 24.47 -8.28 -6.56
CA LYS A 244 23.55 -9.31 -6.07
C LYS A 244 22.13 -8.79 -6.12
N GLY A 245 21.21 -9.54 -6.72
CA GLY A 245 19.80 -9.19 -6.79
C GLY A 245 19.20 -9.02 -5.39
N HIS A 246 18.34 -8.01 -5.23
CA HIS A 246 17.61 -7.74 -4.00
C HIS A 246 16.13 -7.45 -4.31
N ILE A 247 15.27 -7.46 -3.30
CA ILE A 247 13.87 -7.12 -3.50
C ILE A 247 13.65 -5.60 -3.54
N ASN A 248 12.65 -5.19 -4.30
CA ASN A 248 12.21 -3.80 -4.31
C ASN A 248 11.58 -3.42 -2.96
N ARG A 249 12.22 -2.54 -2.19
CA ARG A 249 11.71 -2.07 -0.90
C ARG A 249 10.61 -1.00 -1.02
N HIS A 250 10.21 -0.62 -2.22
CA HIS A 250 9.24 0.47 -2.48
C HIS A 250 7.76 0.07 -2.31
N GLY A 251 7.46 -1.20 -1.98
CA GLY A 251 6.10 -1.65 -1.74
C GLY A 251 5.68 -1.58 -0.26
N ASN A 252 4.55 -2.22 0.05
CA ASN A 252 3.99 -2.28 1.40
C ASN A 252 4.83 -3.18 2.34
N PRO A 253 5.56 -2.63 3.34
CA PRO A 253 6.41 -3.41 4.23
C PRO A 253 5.62 -4.36 5.13
N GLY A 254 4.42 -3.98 5.58
CA GLY A 254 3.56 -4.82 6.42
C GLY A 254 3.10 -6.07 5.67
N LEU A 255 2.64 -5.90 4.43
CA LEU A 255 2.23 -7.04 3.59
C LEU A 255 3.42 -7.94 3.23
N ARG A 256 4.61 -7.38 2.98
CA ARG A 256 5.82 -8.20 2.78
C ARG A 256 6.17 -9.07 4.00
N SER A 257 6.07 -8.49 5.20
CA SER A 257 6.31 -9.23 6.44
C SER A 257 5.31 -10.38 6.62
N LEU A 258 4.03 -10.12 6.39
CA LEU A 258 2.99 -11.15 6.46
C LEU A 258 3.21 -12.26 5.44
N LEU A 259 3.57 -11.92 4.20
CA LEU A 259 3.84 -12.92 3.15
C LEU A 259 5.12 -13.72 3.42
N TYR A 260 6.12 -13.09 4.04
CA TYR A 260 7.30 -13.81 4.52
C TYR A 260 6.94 -14.84 5.59
N MET A 261 6.09 -14.47 6.56
CA MET A 261 5.59 -15.40 7.57
C MET A 261 4.69 -16.48 6.95
N ALA A 262 3.82 -16.11 6.02
CA ALA A 262 3.00 -17.05 5.26
C ALA A 262 3.84 -18.09 4.48
N SER A 263 5.03 -17.68 4.01
CA SER A 263 5.95 -18.60 3.32
C SER A 263 6.45 -19.75 4.19
N TRP A 264 6.63 -19.54 5.50
CA TRP A 264 6.98 -20.60 6.45
C TRP A 264 5.88 -21.65 6.59
N SER A 265 4.61 -21.22 6.56
CA SER A 265 3.48 -22.16 6.52
C SER A 265 3.36 -22.83 5.14
N ALA A 266 3.55 -22.06 4.07
CA ALA A 266 3.41 -22.59 2.71
C ALA A 266 4.43 -23.66 2.37
N ILE A 267 5.67 -23.59 2.82
CA ILE A 267 6.66 -24.66 2.57
C ILE A 267 6.32 -25.98 3.30
N ARG A 268 5.39 -25.95 4.25
CA ARG A 268 4.92 -27.15 4.96
C ARG A 268 3.66 -27.74 4.33
N PHE A 269 2.73 -26.89 3.92
CA PHE A 269 1.37 -27.32 3.56
C PHE A 269 0.99 -27.12 2.08
N ASN A 270 1.76 -26.33 1.30
CA ASN A 270 1.53 -26.07 -0.11
C ASN A 270 2.58 -26.78 -0.94
N LYS A 271 2.21 -27.90 -1.57
CA LYS A 271 3.12 -28.76 -2.32
C LYS A 271 3.98 -27.98 -3.32
N SER A 272 3.35 -27.13 -4.13
CA SER A 272 4.09 -26.39 -5.15
C SER A 272 5.08 -25.37 -4.56
N CYS A 273 4.81 -24.84 -3.36
CA CYS A 273 5.72 -23.97 -2.63
C CYS A 273 6.86 -24.77 -1.99
N LYS A 274 6.57 -25.94 -1.43
CA LYS A 274 7.55 -26.86 -0.88
C LYS A 274 8.57 -27.28 -1.93
N ASP A 275 8.10 -27.84 -3.05
CA ASP A 275 8.95 -28.31 -4.15
C ASP A 275 9.83 -27.16 -4.71
N PHE A 276 9.28 -25.94 -4.74
CA PHE A 276 10.03 -24.76 -5.18
C PHE A 276 11.10 -24.35 -4.19
N TYR A 277 10.81 -24.40 -2.89
CA TYR A 277 11.77 -24.10 -1.83
C TYR A 277 12.92 -25.11 -1.83
N GLU A 278 12.62 -26.41 -1.89
CA GLU A 278 13.62 -27.49 -1.92
C GLU A 278 14.58 -27.35 -3.11
N ARG A 279 14.06 -27.12 -4.31
CA ARG A 279 14.89 -26.83 -5.50
C ARG A 279 15.81 -25.62 -5.34
N LEU A 280 15.38 -24.59 -4.61
CA LEU A 280 16.23 -23.44 -4.32
C LEU A 280 17.31 -23.78 -3.30
N LYS A 281 17.02 -24.64 -2.34
CA LYS A 281 17.98 -25.13 -1.35
C LYS A 281 19.03 -26.05 -2.00
N GLU A 282 18.64 -26.92 -2.90
CA GLU A 282 19.55 -27.75 -3.72
C GLU A 282 20.52 -26.89 -4.54
N ARG A 283 20.10 -25.69 -4.96
CA ARG A 283 20.94 -24.69 -5.62
C ARG A 283 21.70 -23.80 -4.65
N GLU A 284 21.86 -24.22 -3.39
CA GLU A 284 22.59 -23.53 -2.33
C GLU A 284 22.10 -22.09 -2.04
N LYS A 285 20.87 -21.76 -2.37
CA LYS A 285 20.33 -20.43 -2.07
C LYS A 285 20.13 -20.26 -0.57
N PRO A 286 20.53 -19.09 0.02
CA PRO A 286 20.29 -18.80 1.42
C PRO A 286 18.79 -18.91 1.78
N GLY A 287 18.47 -19.47 2.97
CA GLY A 287 17.08 -19.72 3.38
C GLY A 287 16.17 -18.50 3.30
N LYS A 288 16.64 -17.32 3.72
CA LYS A 288 15.88 -16.05 3.56
C LYS A 288 15.54 -15.74 2.10
N VAL A 289 16.48 -15.96 1.19
CA VAL A 289 16.27 -15.72 -0.26
C VAL A 289 15.23 -16.69 -0.81
N ALA A 290 15.34 -17.98 -0.43
CA ALA A 290 14.39 -19.00 -0.83
C ALA A 290 12.96 -18.71 -0.32
N LEU A 291 12.80 -18.27 0.95
CA LEU A 291 11.51 -17.88 1.52
C LEU A 291 10.91 -16.64 0.83
N ILE A 292 11.70 -15.63 0.50
CA ILE A 292 11.23 -14.47 -0.27
C ILE A 292 10.77 -14.89 -1.67
N ALA A 293 11.44 -15.84 -2.30
CA ALA A 293 11.01 -16.40 -3.58
C ALA A 293 9.69 -17.17 -3.45
N VAL A 294 9.50 -17.92 -2.35
CA VAL A 294 8.21 -18.56 -2.02
C VAL A 294 7.12 -17.49 -1.79
N ALA A 295 7.38 -16.41 -1.09
CA ALA A 295 6.45 -15.29 -0.93
C ALA A 295 6.00 -14.72 -2.29
N ASN A 296 6.95 -14.55 -3.22
CA ASN A 296 6.63 -14.13 -4.58
C ASN A 296 5.77 -15.18 -5.33
N LYS A 297 6.03 -16.47 -5.12
CA LYS A 297 5.20 -17.56 -5.68
C LYS A 297 3.79 -17.52 -5.11
N LEU A 298 3.61 -17.33 -3.80
CA LEU A 298 2.30 -17.15 -3.18
C LEU A 298 1.52 -16.00 -3.83
N ILE A 299 2.15 -14.84 -4.06
CA ILE A 299 1.51 -13.71 -4.73
C ILE A 299 1.07 -14.04 -6.15
N ARG A 300 1.84 -14.85 -6.88
CA ARG A 300 1.42 -15.33 -8.20
C ARG A 300 0.22 -16.26 -8.13
N GLN A 301 0.13 -17.12 -7.10
CA GLN A 301 -1.04 -17.96 -6.84
C GLN A 301 -2.26 -17.09 -6.50
N VAL A 302 -2.11 -16.10 -5.61
CA VAL A 302 -3.17 -15.13 -5.29
C VAL A 302 -3.66 -14.40 -6.55
N PHE A 303 -2.74 -13.91 -7.38
CA PHE A 303 -3.10 -13.22 -8.61
C PHE A 303 -3.88 -14.14 -9.58
N ALA A 304 -3.44 -15.39 -9.76
CA ALA A 304 -4.13 -16.36 -10.61
C ALA A 304 -5.56 -16.63 -10.11
N ILE A 305 -5.73 -16.84 -8.81
CA ILE A 305 -7.05 -17.08 -8.19
C ILE A 305 -7.98 -15.86 -8.36
N ILE A 306 -7.48 -14.64 -8.16
CA ILE A 306 -8.27 -13.40 -8.35
C ILE A 306 -8.69 -13.26 -9.81
N ARG A 307 -7.76 -13.49 -10.74
CA ARG A 307 -7.99 -13.37 -12.19
C ARG A 307 -9.00 -14.39 -12.70
N ASP A 308 -8.80 -15.65 -12.30
CA ASP A 308 -9.53 -16.81 -12.86
C ASP A 308 -10.82 -17.10 -12.08
N ASN A 309 -11.07 -16.39 -10.96
CA ASN A 309 -12.20 -16.58 -10.05
C ASN A 309 -12.34 -18.02 -9.52
N ASN A 310 -11.23 -18.73 -9.33
CA ASN A 310 -11.18 -20.12 -8.90
C ASN A 310 -10.64 -20.29 -7.48
N PHE A 311 -10.92 -21.44 -6.86
CA PHE A 311 -10.28 -21.85 -5.62
C PHE A 311 -8.90 -22.46 -5.90
N TYR A 312 -8.04 -22.44 -4.88
CA TYR A 312 -6.73 -23.06 -4.97
C TYR A 312 -6.83 -24.58 -5.00
N VAL A 313 -6.17 -25.19 -5.99
CA VAL A 313 -6.01 -26.64 -6.08
C VAL A 313 -4.53 -26.98 -5.94
N ASP A 314 -4.19 -27.77 -4.90
CA ASP A 314 -2.81 -28.16 -4.64
C ASP A 314 -2.29 -29.11 -5.73
N GLY A 315 -1.09 -28.86 -6.22
CA GLY A 315 -0.49 -29.65 -7.29
C GLY A 315 -0.99 -29.34 -8.71
N HIS A 316 -1.84 -28.30 -8.87
CA HIS A 316 -2.24 -27.85 -10.21
C HIS A 316 -1.01 -27.31 -10.97
N LEU A 317 -0.52 -28.12 -11.90
CA LEU A 317 0.45 -27.67 -12.90
C LEU A 317 -0.30 -26.80 -13.90
N SER A 318 -0.10 -25.46 -13.84
CA SER A 318 -0.56 -24.61 -14.94
C SER A 318 0.05 -25.19 -16.22
N LYS A 319 -0.78 -25.56 -17.18
CA LYS A 319 -0.34 -25.85 -18.54
C LYS A 319 0.24 -24.54 -19.09
N LEU A 320 1.49 -24.24 -18.78
CA LEU A 320 2.26 -23.28 -19.52
C LEU A 320 2.29 -23.84 -20.95
N LYS A 321 1.52 -23.22 -21.86
CA LYS A 321 1.74 -23.40 -23.30
C LYS A 321 3.22 -23.15 -23.52
N THR A 322 3.95 -24.18 -23.82
CA THR A 322 5.30 -24.11 -24.37
C THR A 322 5.13 -23.38 -25.71
N ILE A 323 5.41 -22.10 -25.72
CA ILE A 323 5.59 -21.38 -26.96
C ILE A 323 7.02 -21.72 -27.37
N HIS A 324 7.11 -22.58 -28.38
CA HIS A 324 8.33 -22.83 -29.13
C HIS A 324 8.74 -21.59 -29.89
#